data_fbc8b3dadd63d33ef0d21fbde6cc7f0e
#
_entry.id   fbc8b3dadd63d33ef0d21fbde6cc7f0e
#
_cell.length_a   1.000
_cell.length_b   1.000
_cell.length_c   1.000
_cell.angle_alpha   90.00
_cell.angle_beta   90.00
_cell.angle_gamma   90.00
#
_symmetry.space_group_name_H-M   'P 1'
#
loop_
_entity.id
_entity.type
_entity.pdbx_description
1 polymer ?
#
loop_
_entity_poly.entity_id
_entity_poly.type
_entity_poly.pdbx_seq_one_letter_code
_entity_poly.pdbx_strand_id
1 'polypeptide(L)'
;MKRCALLMLLLVLTIFPAISQQDKVVLTLSKEPSALFKSYKFYIQEVEDQRVLPGAGIGKVIALGKEVPIVLPAKADRELFGYWSFSAPKKDQTYLPLYVSIKDFHISEKRVGPNKVTGEIRLSVKFRWYRAMQPIELTTYQTAANYTRPEKDFDYEKLVRQLLDQSMTSFHKWMSQNTGKNPALARNLLLVFKEITSSGDADTVFYSPQRPLIWDDFKVRTGKPGSKYAAAVFTSFGYEGKSYPKENDLVVEIGLKTFMVKSMSWGRPDARTSGTLRHEQIHFDITRLVVEKFKDRLRKADLTIEDFDSEIQYQFLESFREMNRDQEQYDDETGHGLNAGAQAVWDRKIADRISSVYAAQQ
;
A
#
# COMPACT_ATOMS: atom_id res chain seq x y z
N MET A 1 -42.59 -90.28 24.79
CA MET A 1 -41.16 -90.16 24.33
C MET A 1 -40.89 -88.71 23.98
N LYS A 2 -40.33 -87.94 24.92
CA LYS A 2 -39.97 -86.49 24.73
C LYS A 2 -38.44 -86.37 24.69
N ARG A 3 -37.94 -85.94 23.59
CA ARG A 3 -36.46 -85.65 23.40
C ARG A 3 -36.20 -84.21 23.81
N CYS A 4 -35.45 -84.00 24.87
CA CYS A 4 -34.84 -82.71 25.25
C CYS A 4 -33.59 -82.46 24.37
N ALA A 5 -33.65 -81.36 23.60
CA ALA A 5 -32.48 -80.84 22.92
C ALA A 5 -31.78 -79.81 23.79
N LEU A 6 -30.53 -80.09 24.19
CA LEU A 6 -29.69 -79.19 25.02
C LEU A 6 -28.99 -78.21 24.04
N LEU A 7 -29.36 -76.95 24.11
CA LEU A 7 -28.68 -75.87 23.33
C LEU A 7 -27.46 -75.36 24.13
N MET A 8 -26.26 -75.66 23.64
CA MET A 8 -25.01 -75.16 24.18
C MET A 8 -24.73 -73.78 23.60
N LEU A 9 -24.87 -72.76 24.44
CA LEU A 9 -24.58 -71.38 24.05
C LEU A 9 -23.06 -71.13 24.15
N LEU A 10 -22.35 -71.08 23.02
CA LEU A 10 -20.95 -70.73 22.97
C LEU A 10 -20.79 -69.20 23.13
N LEU A 11 -20.31 -68.74 24.31
CA LEU A 11 -19.98 -67.36 24.57
C LEU A 11 -18.60 -67.05 23.94
N VAL A 12 -18.57 -66.45 22.74
CA VAL A 12 -17.36 -65.95 22.17
C VAL A 12 -17.01 -64.61 22.84
N LEU A 13 -16.08 -64.60 23.80
CA LEU A 13 -15.46 -63.39 24.32
C LEU A 13 -14.59 -62.78 23.21
N THR A 14 -15.09 -61.76 22.52
CA THR A 14 -14.26 -60.90 21.71
C THR A 14 -13.44 -59.99 22.60
N ILE A 15 -12.18 -60.35 22.80
CA ILE A 15 -11.19 -59.47 23.45
C ILE A 15 -10.89 -58.34 22.42
N PHE A 16 -11.57 -57.21 22.58
CA PHE A 16 -11.08 -56.00 21.90
C PHE A 16 -9.78 -55.60 22.57
N PRO A 17 -8.67 -55.48 21.82
CA PRO A 17 -7.48 -54.86 22.41
C PRO A 17 -7.84 -53.45 22.81
N ALA A 18 -7.74 -53.15 24.11
CA ALA A 18 -7.77 -51.79 24.59
C ALA A 18 -6.57 -51.09 23.91
N ILE A 19 -6.85 -50.27 22.88
CA ILE A 19 -5.84 -49.42 22.28
C ILE A 19 -5.45 -48.43 23.35
N SER A 20 -4.25 -48.64 23.92
CA SER A 20 -3.63 -47.78 24.92
C SER A 20 -3.58 -46.36 24.34
N GLN A 21 -4.29 -45.43 24.97
CA GLN A 21 -4.45 -44.03 24.62
C GLN A 21 -3.18 -43.18 24.83
N GLN A 22 -1.99 -43.76 24.72
CA GLN A 22 -0.74 -43.17 25.16
C GLN A 22 0.35 -43.05 24.08
N ASP A 23 -0.04 -42.94 22.80
CA ASP A 23 0.94 -42.83 21.72
C ASP A 23 1.15 -41.37 21.21
N LYS A 24 0.76 -40.36 21.96
CA LYS A 24 0.99 -38.93 21.61
C LYS A 24 1.14 -38.07 22.85
N VAL A 25 1.93 -37.01 22.75
CA VAL A 25 1.99 -35.91 23.73
C VAL A 25 1.04 -34.80 23.27
N VAL A 26 0.14 -34.35 24.16
CA VAL A 26 -0.77 -33.24 23.87
C VAL A 26 -0.21 -32.00 24.57
N LEU A 27 0.12 -30.98 23.75
CA LEU A 27 0.61 -29.68 24.21
C LEU A 27 -0.57 -28.72 24.33
N THR A 28 -0.95 -28.36 25.54
CA THR A 28 -2.00 -27.36 25.82
C THR A 28 -1.35 -26.01 26.12
N LEU A 29 -1.78 -24.96 25.44
CA LEU A 29 -1.34 -23.59 25.68
C LEU A 29 -2.24 -22.93 26.73
N SER A 30 -1.70 -22.56 27.88
CA SER A 30 -2.44 -21.84 28.90
C SER A 30 -2.73 -20.40 28.45
N LYS A 31 -3.96 -19.93 28.72
CA LYS A 31 -4.41 -18.58 28.38
C LYS A 31 -4.21 -17.67 29.58
N GLU A 32 -2.99 -17.21 29.79
CA GLU A 32 -2.68 -16.24 30.83
C GLU A 32 -2.54 -14.83 30.20
N PRO A 33 -3.12 -13.79 30.81
CA PRO A 33 -2.98 -12.42 30.31
C PRO A 33 -1.53 -11.99 30.30
N SER A 34 -0.99 -11.62 29.14
CA SER A 34 0.32 -11.00 29.03
C SER A 34 0.19 -9.48 29.09
N ALA A 35 0.82 -8.86 30.08
CA ALA A 35 0.89 -7.40 30.19
C ALA A 35 1.63 -6.76 29.01
N LEU A 36 2.46 -7.54 28.31
CA LEU A 36 3.25 -7.07 27.15
C LEU A 36 2.37 -6.58 25.98
N PHE A 37 1.17 -7.11 25.83
CA PHE A 37 0.31 -6.81 24.67
C PHE A 37 -0.61 -5.60 24.83
N LYS A 38 -0.71 -5.03 26.03
CA LYS A 38 -1.66 -3.92 26.32
C LYS A 38 -1.39 -2.64 25.51
N SER A 39 -0.15 -2.39 25.11
CA SER A 39 0.23 -1.18 24.37
C SER A 39 0.15 -1.33 22.84
N TYR A 40 -0.23 -2.51 22.36
CA TYR A 40 -0.24 -2.79 20.93
C TYR A 40 -1.37 -2.03 20.22
N LYS A 41 -1.10 -1.54 19.00
CA LYS A 41 -2.06 -0.84 18.13
C LYS A 41 -2.56 -1.74 17.01
N PHE A 42 -2.66 -3.04 17.27
CA PHE A 42 -3.24 -4.05 16.38
C PHE A 42 -4.02 -5.07 17.18
N TYR A 43 -4.92 -5.77 16.53
CA TYR A 43 -5.64 -6.92 17.07
C TYR A 43 -5.52 -8.10 16.11
N ILE A 44 -5.60 -9.32 16.62
CA ILE A 44 -5.54 -10.52 15.79
C ILE A 44 -6.91 -10.70 15.13
N GLN A 45 -6.94 -10.56 13.80
CA GLN A 45 -8.17 -10.77 13.02
C GLN A 45 -8.32 -12.24 12.64
N GLU A 46 -7.21 -12.88 12.25
CA GLU A 46 -7.21 -14.26 11.79
C GLU A 46 -5.82 -14.89 11.92
N VAL A 47 -5.78 -16.20 12.12
CA VAL A 47 -4.56 -17.01 12.02
C VAL A 47 -4.81 -18.12 11.01
N GLU A 48 -3.88 -18.31 10.06
CA GLU A 48 -3.94 -19.34 9.04
C GLU A 48 -2.79 -20.33 9.20
N ASP A 49 -3.09 -21.61 9.12
CA ASP A 49 -2.06 -22.65 9.09
C ASP A 49 -1.63 -22.92 7.64
N GLN A 50 -0.53 -22.32 7.22
CA GLN A 50 0.06 -22.44 5.89
C GLN A 50 1.31 -23.32 5.90
N ARG A 51 1.47 -24.18 6.90
CA ARG A 51 2.53 -25.20 6.91
C ARG A 51 2.31 -26.24 5.80
N VAL A 52 3.36 -26.93 5.41
CA VAL A 52 3.27 -28.03 4.41
C VAL A 52 2.29 -29.11 4.87
N LEU A 53 2.24 -29.41 6.16
CA LEU A 53 1.30 -30.34 6.78
C LEU A 53 0.48 -29.59 7.85
N PRO A 54 -0.62 -28.93 7.44
CA PRO A 54 -1.47 -28.22 8.39
C PRO A 54 -2.24 -29.17 9.31
N GLY A 55 -2.60 -28.72 10.50
CA GLY A 55 -3.40 -29.49 11.44
C GLY A 55 -2.93 -29.36 12.89
N ALA A 56 -3.30 -30.35 13.72
CA ALA A 56 -2.95 -30.38 15.14
C ALA A 56 -1.50 -30.84 15.39
N GLY A 57 -0.90 -31.60 14.49
CA GLY A 57 0.46 -32.11 14.64
C GLY A 57 1.50 -31.00 14.55
N ILE A 58 2.47 -30.98 15.47
CA ILE A 58 3.56 -30.02 15.52
C ILE A 58 4.92 -30.69 15.64
N GLY A 59 5.03 -31.97 15.37
CA GLY A 59 6.30 -32.69 15.35
C GLY A 59 6.31 -34.01 16.13
N LYS A 60 7.51 -34.39 16.58
CA LYS A 60 7.75 -35.63 17.31
C LYS A 60 8.73 -35.41 18.46
N VAL A 61 8.47 -36.07 19.57
CA VAL A 61 9.24 -35.98 20.78
C VAL A 61 9.56 -37.38 21.38
N ILE A 62 10.52 -37.47 22.27
CA ILE A 62 10.86 -38.70 22.96
C ILE A 62 10.06 -38.80 24.25
N ALA A 63 9.14 -39.77 24.35
CA ALA A 63 8.38 -40.07 25.56
C ALA A 63 8.42 -41.57 25.85
N LEU A 64 8.63 -41.96 27.12
CA LEU A 64 8.68 -43.34 27.56
C LEU A 64 9.59 -44.24 26.69
N GLY A 65 10.76 -43.73 26.32
CA GLY A 65 11.71 -44.46 25.50
C GLY A 65 11.44 -44.54 24.01
N LYS A 66 10.35 -43.94 23.51
CA LYS A 66 9.92 -43.99 22.13
C LYS A 66 9.73 -42.60 21.53
N GLU A 67 9.89 -42.51 20.21
CA GLU A 67 9.48 -41.32 19.46
C GLU A 67 7.96 -41.35 19.27
N VAL A 68 7.27 -40.31 19.74
CA VAL A 68 5.82 -40.17 19.65
C VAL A 68 5.45 -38.81 19.06
N PRO A 69 4.30 -38.67 18.38
CA PRO A 69 3.81 -37.39 17.90
C PRO A 69 3.55 -36.42 19.06
N ILE A 70 3.89 -35.14 18.88
CA ILE A 70 3.40 -34.04 19.71
C ILE A 70 2.35 -33.26 18.93
N VAL A 71 1.19 -33.06 19.58
CA VAL A 71 0.02 -32.45 18.92
C VAL A 71 -0.60 -31.39 19.82
N LEU A 72 -1.26 -30.41 19.21
CA LEU A 72 -2.13 -29.45 19.91
C LEU A 72 -3.51 -30.09 20.15
N PRO A 73 -4.34 -29.55 21.09
CA PRO A 73 -5.72 -30.01 21.33
C PRO A 73 -6.63 -29.85 20.10
N ALA A 74 -6.41 -28.79 19.31
CA ALA A 74 -7.09 -28.54 18.04
C ALA A 74 -6.08 -28.21 16.94
N LYS A 75 -6.54 -27.78 15.75
CA LYS A 75 -5.68 -27.31 14.67
C LYS A 75 -4.85 -26.11 15.13
N ALA A 76 -3.64 -25.98 14.60
CA ALA A 76 -2.68 -24.95 15.02
C ALA A 76 -3.22 -23.51 14.82
N ASP A 77 -3.94 -23.26 13.73
CA ASP A 77 -4.60 -21.96 13.49
C ASP A 77 -5.55 -21.56 14.63
N ARG A 78 -6.40 -22.50 15.07
CA ARG A 78 -7.35 -22.27 16.16
C ARG A 78 -6.67 -22.08 17.52
N GLU A 79 -5.68 -22.91 17.84
CA GLU A 79 -4.98 -22.83 19.12
C GLU A 79 -4.15 -21.54 19.23
N LEU A 80 -3.42 -21.18 18.19
CA LEU A 80 -2.61 -19.96 18.17
C LEU A 80 -3.48 -18.70 18.10
N PHE A 81 -4.59 -18.74 17.36
CA PHE A 81 -5.57 -17.64 17.40
C PHE A 81 -6.09 -17.44 18.83
N GLY A 82 -6.51 -18.52 19.49
CA GLY A 82 -7.00 -18.46 20.88
C GLY A 82 -5.95 -17.92 21.85
N TYR A 83 -4.70 -18.35 21.70
CA TYR A 83 -3.57 -17.92 22.52
C TYR A 83 -3.28 -16.41 22.36
N TRP A 84 -3.04 -15.95 21.11
CA TRP A 84 -2.68 -14.56 20.86
C TRP A 84 -3.85 -13.58 21.09
N SER A 85 -5.08 -13.96 20.70
CA SER A 85 -6.26 -13.10 20.85
C SER A 85 -6.68 -12.91 22.32
N PHE A 86 -6.28 -13.81 23.21
CA PHE A 86 -6.60 -13.70 24.62
C PHE A 86 -5.92 -12.49 25.28
N SER A 87 -4.68 -12.24 24.91
CA SER A 87 -3.86 -11.14 25.44
C SER A 87 -3.81 -9.91 24.57
N ALA A 88 -4.07 -10.04 23.25
CA ALA A 88 -4.06 -8.93 22.31
C ALA A 88 -5.23 -7.95 22.55
N PRO A 89 -5.10 -6.68 22.16
CA PRO A 89 -6.18 -5.73 22.19
C PRO A 89 -7.41 -6.24 21.48
N LYS A 90 -8.59 -5.83 21.97
CA LYS A 90 -9.87 -6.10 21.29
C LYS A 90 -9.94 -5.32 19.99
N LYS A 91 -10.82 -5.79 19.09
CA LYS A 91 -11.09 -5.11 17.82
C LYS A 91 -11.52 -3.65 18.08
N ASP A 92 -10.80 -2.74 17.42
CA ASP A 92 -11.04 -1.30 17.42
C ASP A 92 -10.78 -0.77 16.01
N GLN A 93 -11.56 0.21 15.54
CA GLN A 93 -11.44 0.77 14.19
C GLN A 93 -10.11 1.49 13.96
N THR A 94 -9.48 1.98 15.02
CA THR A 94 -8.18 2.67 14.96
C THR A 94 -7.00 1.70 14.91
N TYR A 95 -7.21 0.43 15.28
CA TYR A 95 -6.17 -0.60 15.33
C TYR A 95 -6.04 -1.34 14.00
N LEU A 96 -4.84 -1.83 13.73
CA LEU A 96 -4.57 -2.63 12.54
C LEU A 96 -5.15 -4.05 12.70
N PRO A 97 -6.02 -4.52 11.79
CA PRO A 97 -6.43 -5.92 11.74
C PRO A 97 -5.25 -6.79 11.27
N LEU A 98 -4.69 -7.60 12.16
CA LEU A 98 -3.53 -8.42 11.87
C LEU A 98 -3.94 -9.84 11.48
N TYR A 99 -3.47 -10.28 10.33
CA TYR A 99 -3.57 -11.66 9.84
C TYR A 99 -2.21 -12.32 9.99
N VAL A 100 -2.17 -13.49 10.62
CA VAL A 100 -0.94 -14.22 10.91
C VAL A 100 -0.97 -15.55 10.16
N SER A 101 0.03 -15.78 9.30
CA SER A 101 0.19 -17.08 8.62
C SER A 101 1.31 -17.87 9.31
N ILE A 102 0.98 -19.06 9.80
CA ILE A 102 1.95 -20.00 10.35
C ILE A 102 2.67 -20.68 9.18
N LYS A 103 3.96 -20.40 8.99
CA LYS A 103 4.78 -21.00 7.92
C LYS A 103 5.55 -22.21 8.37
N ASP A 104 6.00 -22.22 9.62
CA ASP A 104 6.60 -23.37 10.30
C ASP A 104 6.23 -23.31 11.79
N PHE A 105 5.90 -24.45 12.35
CA PHE A 105 5.75 -24.67 13.78
C PHE A 105 6.03 -26.14 14.02
N HIS A 106 7.24 -26.43 14.49
CA HIS A 106 7.73 -27.77 14.55
C HIS A 106 8.61 -28.02 15.79
N ILE A 107 8.40 -29.15 16.43
CA ILE A 107 9.23 -29.65 17.54
C ILE A 107 9.82 -31.00 17.11
N SER A 108 11.13 -31.13 17.23
CA SER A 108 11.83 -32.38 16.95
C SER A 108 12.78 -32.71 18.06
N GLU A 109 12.85 -33.98 18.43
CA GLU A 109 13.79 -34.47 19.44
C GLU A 109 14.56 -35.68 18.95
N LYS A 110 15.76 -35.85 19.50
CA LYS A 110 16.57 -37.05 19.32
C LYS A 110 17.27 -37.43 20.61
N ARG A 111 17.40 -38.72 20.89
CA ARG A 111 18.21 -39.25 22.00
C ARG A 111 19.69 -39.10 21.64
N VAL A 112 20.49 -38.57 22.60
CA VAL A 112 21.94 -38.34 22.43
C VAL A 112 22.78 -39.06 23.47
N GLY A 113 22.14 -39.81 24.37
CA GLY A 113 22.81 -40.63 25.40
C GLY A 113 21.82 -41.28 26.36
N PRO A 114 22.31 -42.05 27.32
CA PRO A 114 21.47 -42.59 28.39
C PRO A 114 20.76 -41.43 29.12
N ASN A 115 19.44 -41.48 29.19
CA ASN A 115 18.61 -40.46 29.86
C ASN A 115 18.88 -39.00 29.40
N LYS A 116 19.28 -38.79 28.09
CA LYS A 116 19.58 -37.46 27.57
C LYS A 116 18.96 -37.29 26.18
N VAL A 117 18.15 -36.26 26.05
CA VAL A 117 17.45 -35.88 24.80
C VAL A 117 17.84 -34.47 24.45
N THR A 118 18.11 -34.22 23.16
CA THR A 118 18.21 -32.87 22.60
C THR A 118 17.04 -32.61 21.68
N GLY A 119 16.52 -31.38 21.69
CA GLY A 119 15.41 -30.98 20.87
C GLY A 119 15.59 -29.60 20.28
N GLU A 120 14.82 -29.35 19.22
CA GLU A 120 14.68 -28.06 18.57
C GLU A 120 13.19 -27.73 18.45
N ILE A 121 12.85 -26.47 18.76
CA ILE A 121 11.53 -25.88 18.45
C ILE A 121 11.75 -24.80 17.43
N ARG A 122 11.03 -24.86 16.31
CA ARG A 122 11.02 -23.83 15.27
C ARG A 122 9.67 -23.19 15.17
N LEU A 123 9.66 -21.86 14.95
CA LEU A 123 8.47 -21.07 14.66
C LEU A 123 8.78 -20.09 13.53
N SER A 124 7.96 -20.10 12.49
CA SER A 124 7.98 -19.06 11.45
C SER A 124 6.56 -18.57 11.22
N VAL A 125 6.37 -17.28 11.37
CA VAL A 125 5.08 -16.63 11.17
C VAL A 125 5.24 -15.40 10.27
N LYS A 126 4.30 -15.22 9.34
CA LYS A 126 4.22 -14.07 8.45
C LYS A 126 3.06 -13.20 8.90
N PHE A 127 3.31 -11.88 9.03
CA PHE A 127 2.33 -10.88 9.40
C PHE A 127 1.88 -10.10 8.18
N ARG A 128 0.56 -9.94 8.03
CA ARG A 128 -0.07 -9.19 6.95
C ARG A 128 -1.36 -8.53 7.42
N TRP A 129 -1.85 -7.59 6.62
CA TRP A 129 -3.20 -7.05 6.73
C TRP A 129 -3.81 -6.92 5.34
N TYR A 130 -5.08 -6.50 5.23
CA TYR A 130 -5.72 -6.31 3.93
C TYR A 130 -6.09 -4.85 3.73
N ARG A 131 -5.73 -4.30 2.57
CA ARG A 131 -6.15 -2.99 2.09
C ARG A 131 -6.90 -3.20 0.78
N ALA A 132 -8.16 -2.69 0.68
CA ALA A 132 -9.01 -2.90 -0.49
C ALA A 132 -9.05 -4.39 -0.96
N MET A 133 -9.15 -5.34 0.00
CA MET A 133 -9.13 -6.80 -0.21
C MET A 133 -7.80 -7.38 -0.74
N GLN A 134 -6.75 -6.58 -0.91
CA GLN A 134 -5.43 -7.04 -1.29
C GLN A 134 -4.56 -7.30 -0.05
N PRO A 135 -3.88 -8.45 0.03
CA PRO A 135 -2.99 -8.76 1.14
C PRO A 135 -1.72 -7.90 1.09
N ILE A 136 -1.49 -7.12 2.13
CA ILE A 136 -0.27 -6.33 2.30
C ILE A 136 0.65 -7.06 3.27
N GLU A 137 1.78 -7.51 2.78
CA GLU A 137 2.79 -8.18 3.62
C GLU A 137 3.55 -7.13 4.45
N LEU A 138 3.67 -7.38 5.74
CA LEU A 138 4.34 -6.47 6.67
C LEU A 138 5.74 -6.96 7.02
N THR A 139 5.82 -8.13 7.65
CA THR A 139 7.10 -8.73 8.05
C THR A 139 6.93 -10.22 8.34
N THR A 140 8.05 -10.92 8.42
CA THR A 140 8.12 -12.31 8.83
C THR A 140 9.01 -12.43 10.07
N TYR A 141 8.57 -13.21 11.03
CA TYR A 141 9.36 -13.60 12.20
C TYR A 141 9.73 -15.07 12.11
N GLN A 142 11.00 -15.37 12.30
CA GLN A 142 11.51 -16.73 12.32
C GLN A 142 12.41 -16.90 13.52
N THR A 143 12.25 -18.01 14.22
CA THR A 143 13.08 -18.35 15.38
C THR A 143 13.20 -19.85 15.53
N ALA A 144 14.29 -20.28 16.19
CA ALA A 144 14.50 -21.63 16.65
C ALA A 144 15.11 -21.60 18.03
N ALA A 145 14.70 -22.52 18.89
CA ALA A 145 15.26 -22.73 20.21
C ALA A 145 15.75 -24.18 20.36
N ASN A 146 17.02 -24.34 20.67
CA ASN A 146 17.59 -25.64 20.99
C ASN A 146 17.56 -25.86 22.49
N TYR A 147 17.25 -27.08 22.92
CA TYR A 147 17.22 -27.45 24.31
C TYR A 147 17.79 -28.85 24.54
N THR A 148 18.16 -29.12 25.77
CA THR A 148 18.58 -30.43 26.25
C THR A 148 17.83 -30.75 27.53
N ARG A 149 17.30 -31.95 27.63
CA ARG A 149 16.55 -32.42 28.80
C ARG A 149 16.89 -33.87 29.16
N PRO A 150 16.68 -34.29 30.41
CA PRO A 150 16.62 -35.71 30.75
C PRO A 150 15.36 -36.33 30.07
N GLU A 151 15.40 -37.65 29.88
CA GLU A 151 14.28 -38.42 29.33
C GLU A 151 13.23 -38.68 30.43
N LYS A 152 12.54 -37.62 30.83
CA LYS A 152 11.42 -37.62 31.78
C LYS A 152 10.42 -36.57 31.34
N ASP A 153 9.34 -36.40 32.10
CA ASP A 153 8.35 -35.35 31.86
C ASP A 153 9.01 -33.98 31.66
N PHE A 154 8.58 -33.28 30.63
CA PHE A 154 9.16 -32.00 30.25
C PHE A 154 8.05 -31.01 29.86
N ASP A 155 8.18 -29.79 30.33
CA ASP A 155 7.26 -28.72 30.09
C ASP A 155 7.58 -28.03 28.75
N TYR A 156 7.02 -28.54 27.68
CA TYR A 156 7.12 -27.93 26.35
C TYR A 156 6.36 -26.60 26.24
N GLU A 157 5.32 -26.43 27.07
CA GLU A 157 4.46 -25.26 27.02
C GLU A 157 5.26 -23.97 27.26
N LYS A 158 6.07 -23.98 28.29
CA LYS A 158 6.91 -22.84 28.69
C LYS A 158 7.79 -22.34 27.53
N LEU A 159 8.44 -23.24 26.82
CA LEU A 159 9.31 -22.89 25.68
C LEU A 159 8.49 -22.40 24.48
N VAL A 160 7.40 -23.08 24.16
CA VAL A 160 6.52 -22.70 23.05
C VAL A 160 5.91 -21.33 23.32
N ARG A 161 5.36 -21.06 24.50
CA ARG A 161 4.84 -19.75 24.89
C ARG A 161 5.87 -18.65 24.71
N GLN A 162 7.11 -18.90 25.16
CA GLN A 162 8.19 -17.92 25.01
C GLN A 162 8.41 -17.55 23.54
N LEU A 163 8.40 -18.51 22.61
CA LEU A 163 8.55 -18.23 21.17
C LEU A 163 7.34 -17.49 20.59
N LEU A 164 6.14 -17.88 21.02
CA LEU A 164 4.90 -17.22 20.59
C LEU A 164 4.85 -15.76 21.07
N ASP A 165 5.21 -15.49 22.31
CA ASP A 165 5.27 -14.14 22.89
C ASP A 165 6.36 -13.29 22.21
N GLN A 166 7.52 -13.88 21.94
CA GLN A 166 8.61 -13.21 21.21
C GLN A 166 8.19 -12.82 19.81
N SER A 167 7.38 -13.64 19.11
CA SER A 167 6.88 -13.32 17.79
C SER A 167 6.02 -12.05 17.78
N MET A 168 5.10 -11.90 18.73
CA MET A 168 4.24 -10.72 18.88
C MET A 168 5.02 -9.50 19.36
N THR A 169 5.97 -9.69 20.28
CA THR A 169 6.87 -8.61 20.74
C THR A 169 7.73 -8.09 19.58
N SER A 170 8.25 -8.98 18.75
CA SER A 170 9.01 -8.62 17.55
C SER A 170 8.15 -7.83 16.56
N PHE A 171 6.91 -8.27 16.32
CA PHE A 171 5.98 -7.54 15.48
C PHE A 171 5.62 -6.16 16.05
N HIS A 172 5.37 -6.06 17.36
CA HIS A 172 5.13 -4.77 18.00
C HIS A 172 6.32 -3.81 17.85
N LYS A 173 7.54 -4.30 18.02
CA LYS A 173 8.77 -3.51 17.78
C LYS A 173 8.84 -3.05 16.33
N TRP A 174 8.57 -3.95 15.38
CA TRP A 174 8.52 -3.60 13.96
C TRP A 174 7.47 -2.51 13.70
N MET A 175 6.24 -2.64 14.23
CA MET A 175 5.18 -1.62 14.11
C MET A 175 5.65 -0.26 14.64
N SER A 176 6.27 -0.22 15.82
CA SER A 176 6.77 1.02 16.43
C SER A 176 7.84 1.72 15.59
N GLN A 177 8.63 0.97 14.83
CA GLN A 177 9.67 1.50 13.96
C GLN A 177 9.15 1.96 12.60
N ASN A 178 8.01 1.40 12.15
CA ASN A 178 7.49 1.57 10.80
C ASN A 178 6.23 2.45 10.71
N THR A 179 5.48 2.65 11.81
CA THR A 179 4.31 3.52 11.83
C THR A 179 4.69 4.95 11.41
N GLY A 180 3.95 5.52 10.45
CA GLY A 180 4.21 6.83 9.86
C GLY A 180 5.43 6.90 8.92
N LYS A 181 6.10 5.77 8.64
CA LYS A 181 7.31 5.72 7.80
C LYS A 181 7.21 4.70 6.66
N ASN A 182 6.39 3.67 6.82
CA ASN A 182 6.27 2.59 5.85
C ASN A 182 4.95 2.70 5.08
N PRO A 183 4.96 2.87 3.76
CA PRO A 183 3.75 2.95 2.92
C PRO A 183 2.83 1.74 3.07
N ALA A 184 3.38 0.57 3.43
CA ALA A 184 2.60 -0.63 3.68
C ALA A 184 1.57 -0.47 4.82
N LEU A 185 1.79 0.48 5.74
CA LEU A 185 0.89 0.78 6.86
C LEU A 185 -0.10 1.92 6.57
N ALA A 186 0.04 2.61 5.44
CA ALA A 186 -0.89 3.67 5.05
C ALA A 186 -2.28 3.07 4.74
N ARG A 187 -3.33 3.76 5.18
CA ARG A 187 -4.73 3.35 5.00
C ARG A 187 -5.46 4.18 3.96
N ASN A 188 -5.07 5.44 3.83
CA ASN A 188 -5.68 6.40 2.92
C ASN A 188 -4.62 7.03 2.02
N LEU A 189 -5.06 7.59 0.91
CA LEU A 189 -4.24 8.42 0.04
C LEU A 189 -4.70 9.88 0.18
N LEU A 190 -3.74 10.79 0.37
CA LEU A 190 -3.98 12.22 0.48
C LEU A 190 -3.24 12.95 -0.64
N LEU A 191 -3.99 13.60 -1.55
CA LEU A 191 -3.43 14.46 -2.57
C LEU A 191 -3.15 15.86 -2.03
N VAL A 192 -1.94 16.37 -2.32
CA VAL A 192 -1.53 17.74 -2.03
C VAL A 192 -0.98 18.37 -3.31
N PHE A 193 -1.57 19.49 -3.75
CA PHE A 193 -1.10 20.22 -4.92
C PHE A 193 -0.24 21.42 -4.49
N LYS A 194 0.87 21.63 -5.20
CA LYS A 194 1.74 22.80 -5.07
C LYS A 194 1.94 23.44 -6.44
N GLU A 195 2.05 24.75 -6.47
CA GLU A 195 2.42 25.50 -7.67
C GLU A 195 3.95 25.67 -7.70
N ILE A 196 4.56 25.33 -8.84
CA ILE A 196 5.96 25.62 -9.14
C ILE A 196 5.99 26.88 -9.99
N THR A 197 6.44 27.98 -9.40
CA THR A 197 6.40 29.32 -10.02
C THR A 197 7.78 29.87 -10.40
N SER A 198 8.83 29.08 -10.18
CA SER A 198 10.20 29.46 -10.49
C SER A 198 11.08 28.24 -10.71
N SER A 199 12.11 28.43 -11.51
CA SER A 199 13.24 27.49 -11.67
C SER A 199 14.52 28.28 -11.87
N GLY A 200 15.67 27.61 -11.84
CA GLY A 200 16.96 28.22 -12.21
C GLY A 200 17.16 28.45 -13.70
N ASP A 201 16.20 28.07 -14.54
CA ASP A 201 16.27 28.21 -16.00
C ASP A 201 15.81 29.59 -16.46
N ALA A 202 16.74 30.39 -16.97
CA ALA A 202 16.47 31.74 -17.50
C ALA A 202 15.64 31.74 -18.81
N ASP A 203 15.51 30.60 -19.47
CA ASP A 203 14.74 30.45 -20.71
C ASP A 203 13.26 30.19 -20.48
N THR A 204 12.87 29.86 -19.23
CA THR A 204 11.49 29.56 -18.84
C THR A 204 10.81 30.77 -18.21
N VAL A 205 9.57 31.06 -18.62
CA VAL A 205 8.64 32.00 -17.97
C VAL A 205 7.51 31.19 -17.35
N PHE A 206 7.39 31.22 -16.03
CA PHE A 206 6.28 30.60 -15.33
C PHE A 206 5.04 31.49 -15.39
N TYR A 207 3.88 30.83 -15.45
CA TYR A 207 2.59 31.54 -15.47
C TYR A 207 2.36 32.30 -14.16
N SER A 208 1.98 33.56 -14.30
CA SER A 208 1.51 34.41 -13.20
C SER A 208 0.51 35.44 -13.72
N PRO A 209 -0.67 35.60 -13.10
CA PRO A 209 -1.63 36.66 -13.48
C PRO A 209 -1.05 38.07 -13.32
N GLN A 210 -0.11 38.26 -12.38
CA GLN A 210 0.54 39.52 -12.09
C GLN A 210 1.68 39.83 -13.05
N ARG A 211 2.08 38.87 -13.87
CA ARG A 211 3.16 39.00 -14.82
C ARG A 211 2.74 38.43 -16.18
N PRO A 212 1.93 39.17 -16.95
CA PRO A 212 1.58 38.79 -18.32
C PRO A 212 2.83 38.75 -19.23
N LEU A 213 2.71 38.07 -20.35
CA LEU A 213 3.77 38.00 -21.37
C LEU A 213 4.12 39.39 -21.88
N ILE A 214 5.39 39.57 -22.19
CA ILE A 214 5.92 40.75 -22.87
C ILE A 214 6.74 40.31 -24.09
N TRP A 215 6.94 41.19 -25.08
CA TRP A 215 7.69 40.84 -26.28
C TRP A 215 9.12 40.41 -26.02
N ASP A 216 9.72 40.81 -24.90
CA ASP A 216 11.09 40.37 -24.52
C ASP A 216 11.14 38.91 -24.08
N ASP A 217 10.00 38.26 -23.85
CA ASP A 217 9.92 36.82 -23.60
C ASP A 217 10.08 36.00 -24.89
N PHE A 218 9.88 36.62 -26.06
CA PHE A 218 9.99 35.98 -27.38
C PHE A 218 11.39 36.19 -27.93
N LYS A 219 12.30 35.25 -27.65
CA LYS A 219 13.73 35.38 -27.99
C LYS A 219 14.00 35.25 -29.46
N VAL A 220 13.22 34.46 -30.21
CA VAL A 220 13.41 34.28 -31.64
C VAL A 220 12.76 35.45 -32.39
N ARG A 221 13.57 36.29 -33.00
CA ARG A 221 13.10 37.49 -33.71
C ARG A 221 12.63 37.24 -35.14
N THR A 222 13.08 36.16 -35.75
CA THR A 222 12.69 35.77 -37.12
C THR A 222 11.79 34.57 -37.03
N GLY A 223 10.56 34.68 -37.50
CA GLY A 223 9.66 33.53 -37.61
C GLY A 223 10.25 32.40 -38.43
N LYS A 224 9.68 31.19 -38.37
CA LYS A 224 10.08 30.13 -39.31
C LYS A 224 10.08 30.65 -40.73
N PRO A 225 11.13 30.47 -41.56
CA PRO A 225 11.11 30.86 -42.95
C PRO A 225 9.86 30.31 -43.63
N GLY A 226 9.12 31.21 -44.31
CA GLY A 226 7.84 30.85 -44.97
C GLY A 226 6.60 30.76 -44.07
N SER A 227 6.70 31.06 -42.77
CA SER A 227 5.52 31.11 -41.88
C SER A 227 4.61 32.30 -42.28
N LYS A 228 3.33 32.00 -42.40
CA LYS A 228 2.28 33.01 -42.58
C LYS A 228 1.83 33.69 -41.28
N TYR A 229 2.27 33.16 -40.12
CA TYR A 229 1.86 33.65 -38.82
C TYR A 229 2.70 34.85 -38.36
N ALA A 230 2.09 35.69 -37.52
CA ALA A 230 2.71 36.89 -36.96
C ALA A 230 3.63 36.59 -35.78
N ALA A 231 3.22 35.66 -34.96
CA ALA A 231 3.98 35.17 -33.79
C ALA A 231 3.60 33.71 -33.51
N ALA A 232 4.29 33.11 -32.55
CA ALA A 232 3.89 31.86 -31.88
C ALA A 232 4.55 31.77 -30.52
N VAL A 233 3.79 31.46 -29.50
CA VAL A 233 4.27 31.13 -28.16
C VAL A 233 4.35 29.61 -27.97
N PHE A 234 5.42 29.13 -27.39
CA PHE A 234 5.49 27.75 -26.94
C PHE A 234 5.11 27.70 -25.46
N THR A 235 3.88 27.29 -25.17
CA THR A 235 3.39 27.08 -23.81
C THR A 235 3.24 25.59 -23.52
N SER A 236 3.47 25.22 -22.28
CA SER A 236 3.32 23.85 -21.82
C SER A 236 3.06 23.82 -20.31
N PHE A 237 2.73 22.62 -19.82
CA PHE A 237 2.68 22.35 -18.38
C PHE A 237 3.34 21.02 -18.08
N GLY A 238 3.66 20.82 -16.81
CA GLY A 238 4.22 19.57 -16.31
C GLY A 238 3.93 19.40 -14.83
N TYR A 239 4.24 18.21 -14.33
CA TYR A 239 4.15 17.95 -12.90
C TYR A 239 5.41 17.24 -12.38
N GLU A 240 5.64 17.39 -11.09
CA GLU A 240 6.65 16.67 -10.33
C GLU A 240 5.93 16.02 -9.15
N GLY A 241 6.11 14.69 -8.99
CA GLY A 241 5.44 13.93 -7.94
C GLY A 241 6.45 13.43 -6.90
N LYS A 242 6.04 13.44 -5.64
CA LYS A 242 6.67 12.66 -4.58
C LYS A 242 5.62 12.10 -3.65
N SER A 243 5.88 10.91 -3.12
CA SER A 243 5.00 10.30 -2.12
C SER A 243 5.78 9.97 -0.86
N TYR A 244 5.13 10.11 0.29
CA TYR A 244 5.70 9.76 1.58
C TYR A 244 4.60 9.41 2.58
N PRO A 245 4.83 8.43 3.46
CA PRO A 245 3.90 8.10 4.52
C PRO A 245 3.91 9.18 5.60
N LYS A 246 2.72 9.50 6.10
CA LYS A 246 2.51 10.40 7.24
C LYS A 246 1.37 9.85 8.08
N GLU A 247 1.68 9.41 9.31
CA GLU A 247 0.72 8.74 10.19
C GLU A 247 0.07 7.51 9.52
N ASN A 248 -1.23 7.57 9.22
CA ASN A 248 -1.97 6.51 8.54
C ASN A 248 -2.20 6.77 7.05
N ASP A 249 -1.63 7.85 6.51
CA ASP A 249 -1.86 8.28 5.14
C ASP A 249 -0.60 8.12 4.29
N LEU A 250 -0.77 7.84 3.01
CA LEU A 250 0.22 8.09 1.98
C LEU A 250 -0.07 9.47 1.39
N VAL A 251 0.79 10.44 1.69
CA VAL A 251 0.71 11.77 1.08
C VAL A 251 1.35 11.70 -0.30
N VAL A 252 0.59 12.09 -1.33
CA VAL A 252 1.05 12.27 -2.71
C VAL A 252 1.06 13.77 -2.99
N GLU A 253 2.24 14.35 -3.03
CA GLU A 253 2.46 15.77 -3.32
C GLU A 253 2.76 15.94 -4.80
N ILE A 254 1.96 16.75 -5.50
CA ILE A 254 2.06 17.03 -6.93
C ILE A 254 2.39 18.50 -7.11
N GLY A 255 3.64 18.77 -7.50
CA GLY A 255 4.11 20.10 -7.91
C GLY A 255 3.73 20.35 -9.37
N LEU A 256 2.91 21.35 -9.64
CA LEU A 256 2.42 21.69 -10.98
C LEU A 256 3.12 22.93 -11.51
N LYS A 257 3.56 22.89 -12.76
CA LYS A 257 4.19 24.00 -13.46
C LYS A 257 3.47 24.31 -14.76
N THR A 258 3.11 25.57 -14.95
CA THR A 258 2.62 26.12 -16.22
C THR A 258 3.67 27.11 -16.72
N PHE A 259 4.16 26.95 -17.91
CA PHE A 259 5.30 27.73 -18.39
C PHE A 259 5.29 27.94 -19.90
N MET A 260 6.03 28.99 -20.35
CA MET A 260 6.45 29.15 -21.73
C MET A 260 7.97 29.02 -21.85
N VAL A 261 8.46 28.66 -23.04
CA VAL A 261 9.90 28.59 -23.36
C VAL A 261 10.24 29.72 -24.33
N LYS A 262 11.12 30.64 -23.86
CA LYS A 262 11.48 31.86 -24.62
C LYS A 262 12.18 31.55 -25.94
N SER A 263 13.10 30.59 -25.95
CA SER A 263 13.88 30.22 -27.16
C SER A 263 13.04 29.45 -28.18
N MET A 264 11.86 28.95 -27.80
CA MET A 264 10.90 28.29 -28.70
C MET A 264 9.78 29.23 -29.15
N SER A 265 9.72 30.45 -28.60
CA SER A 265 8.69 31.44 -28.86
C SER A 265 9.25 32.57 -29.72
N TRP A 266 8.50 33.00 -30.71
CA TRP A 266 8.95 33.99 -31.69
C TRP A 266 7.85 34.99 -32.04
N GLY A 267 8.22 36.18 -32.53
CA GLY A 267 7.32 37.19 -33.05
C GLY A 267 8.05 38.05 -34.06
N ARG A 268 7.46 38.18 -35.26
CA ARG A 268 8.04 39.03 -36.30
C ARG A 268 8.09 40.49 -35.83
N PRO A 269 9.19 41.20 -36.07
CA PRO A 269 9.33 42.61 -35.64
C PRO A 269 8.22 43.53 -36.15
N ASP A 270 7.76 43.33 -37.37
CA ASP A 270 6.72 44.11 -38.03
C ASP A 270 5.29 43.79 -37.50
N ALA A 271 5.11 42.68 -36.79
CA ALA A 271 3.85 42.22 -36.28
C ALA A 271 3.74 42.30 -34.72
N ARG A 272 4.71 42.91 -34.05
CA ARG A 272 4.72 43.06 -32.57
C ARG A 272 3.74 44.16 -32.12
N THR A 273 2.47 43.83 -32.14
CA THR A 273 1.38 44.70 -31.65
C THR A 273 0.86 44.23 -30.31
N SER A 274 0.07 45.05 -29.60
CA SER A 274 -0.62 44.65 -28.40
C SER A 274 -1.67 43.56 -28.66
N GLY A 275 -2.33 43.59 -29.82
CA GLY A 275 -3.30 42.58 -30.22
C GLY A 275 -2.66 41.22 -30.45
N THR A 276 -1.53 41.17 -31.18
CA THR A 276 -0.79 39.93 -31.39
C THR A 276 -0.25 39.36 -30.04
N LEU A 277 0.27 40.20 -29.16
CA LEU A 277 0.74 39.76 -27.84
C LEU A 277 -0.42 39.24 -26.99
N ARG A 278 -1.60 39.87 -27.06
CA ARG A 278 -2.81 39.37 -26.37
C ARG A 278 -3.26 38.02 -26.91
N HIS A 279 -3.16 37.78 -28.22
CA HIS A 279 -3.43 36.45 -28.78
C HIS A 279 -2.49 35.40 -28.18
N GLU A 280 -1.20 35.65 -28.13
CA GLU A 280 -0.23 34.72 -27.54
C GLU A 280 -0.43 34.53 -26.03
N GLN A 281 -0.88 35.57 -25.31
CA GLN A 281 -1.23 35.45 -23.88
C GLN A 281 -2.40 34.48 -23.67
N ILE A 282 -3.42 34.49 -24.56
CA ILE A 282 -4.56 33.55 -24.43
C ILE A 282 -4.12 32.09 -24.54
N HIS A 283 -3.16 31.78 -25.41
CA HIS A 283 -2.55 30.43 -25.43
C HIS A 283 -1.97 30.03 -24.09
N PHE A 284 -1.29 30.96 -23.41
CA PHE A 284 -0.75 30.72 -22.07
C PHE A 284 -1.84 30.58 -21.00
N ASP A 285 -2.88 31.40 -21.09
CA ASP A 285 -4.06 31.35 -20.22
C ASP A 285 -4.81 30.02 -20.40
N ILE A 286 -4.99 29.51 -21.63
CA ILE A 286 -5.58 28.20 -21.96
C ILE A 286 -4.78 27.09 -21.28
N THR A 287 -3.44 27.12 -21.41
CA THR A 287 -2.58 26.13 -20.77
C THR A 287 -2.77 26.12 -19.24
N ARG A 288 -2.88 27.30 -18.62
CA ARG A 288 -3.16 27.43 -17.17
C ARG A 288 -4.51 26.83 -16.79
N LEU A 289 -5.55 27.09 -17.57
CA LEU A 289 -6.90 26.55 -17.32
C LEU A 289 -6.95 25.02 -17.42
N VAL A 290 -6.17 24.44 -18.32
CA VAL A 290 -6.05 22.98 -18.45
C VAL A 290 -5.40 22.39 -17.21
N VAL A 291 -4.40 23.06 -16.60
CA VAL A 291 -3.79 22.60 -15.33
C VAL A 291 -4.84 22.59 -14.21
N GLU A 292 -5.74 23.57 -14.12
CA GLU A 292 -6.81 23.53 -13.12
C GLU A 292 -7.78 22.36 -13.36
N LYS A 293 -8.14 22.09 -14.62
CA LYS A 293 -8.95 20.92 -14.99
C LYS A 293 -8.22 19.61 -14.62
N PHE A 294 -6.91 19.54 -14.80
CA PHE A 294 -6.11 18.39 -14.39
C PHE A 294 -6.18 18.15 -12.89
N LYS A 295 -6.04 19.20 -12.06
CA LYS A 295 -6.25 19.08 -10.60
C LYS A 295 -7.64 18.54 -10.26
N ASP A 296 -8.67 19.06 -10.92
CA ASP A 296 -10.05 18.64 -10.65
C ASP A 296 -10.32 17.20 -11.08
N ARG A 297 -9.70 16.72 -12.15
CA ARG A 297 -9.74 15.32 -12.54
C ARG A 297 -9.13 14.43 -11.47
N LEU A 298 -7.94 14.79 -10.99
CA LEU A 298 -7.27 14.02 -9.94
C LEU A 298 -8.04 14.00 -8.62
N ARG A 299 -8.70 15.10 -8.25
CA ARG A 299 -9.58 15.12 -7.06
C ARG A 299 -10.79 14.22 -7.17
N LYS A 300 -11.27 13.98 -8.39
CA LYS A 300 -12.45 13.15 -8.69
C LYS A 300 -12.11 11.72 -9.05
N ALA A 301 -10.85 11.43 -9.35
CA ALA A 301 -10.38 10.10 -9.69
C ALA A 301 -10.40 9.19 -8.44
N ASP A 302 -10.70 7.92 -8.65
CA ASP A 302 -10.63 6.89 -7.61
C ASP A 302 -9.18 6.40 -7.47
N LEU A 303 -8.35 7.22 -6.82
CA LEU A 303 -6.93 6.95 -6.63
C LEU A 303 -6.72 5.97 -5.48
N THR A 304 -6.05 4.87 -5.74
CA THR A 304 -5.63 3.91 -4.73
C THR A 304 -4.14 4.04 -4.41
N ILE A 305 -3.73 3.55 -3.25
CA ILE A 305 -2.31 3.56 -2.86
C ILE A 305 -1.47 2.68 -3.82
N GLU A 306 -2.10 1.68 -4.42
CA GLU A 306 -1.45 0.73 -5.32
C GLU A 306 -1.29 1.25 -6.75
N ASP A 307 -2.12 2.24 -7.17
CA ASP A 307 -2.26 2.59 -8.60
C ASP A 307 -2.26 4.10 -8.89
N PHE A 308 -2.11 4.95 -7.87
CA PHE A 308 -2.21 6.40 -8.04
C PHE A 308 -1.25 6.96 -9.11
N ASP A 309 -0.08 6.38 -9.27
CA ASP A 309 0.93 6.90 -10.20
C ASP A 309 0.51 6.69 -11.66
N SER A 310 -0.01 5.52 -11.98
CA SER A 310 -0.56 5.19 -13.31
C SER A 310 -1.75 6.09 -13.67
N GLU A 311 -2.65 6.32 -12.70
CA GLU A 311 -3.83 7.17 -12.92
C GLU A 311 -3.43 8.65 -13.09
N ILE A 312 -2.49 9.16 -12.29
CA ILE A 312 -1.97 10.53 -12.45
C ILE A 312 -1.36 10.70 -13.84
N GLN A 313 -0.55 9.74 -14.30
CA GLN A 313 0.06 9.78 -15.62
C GLN A 313 -0.99 9.74 -16.74
N TYR A 314 -2.01 8.91 -16.60
CA TYR A 314 -3.12 8.86 -17.56
C TYR A 314 -3.85 10.20 -17.65
N GLN A 315 -4.24 10.78 -16.52
CA GLN A 315 -4.93 12.07 -16.49
C GLN A 315 -4.04 13.22 -16.99
N PHE A 316 -2.74 13.14 -16.80
CA PHE A 316 -1.80 14.10 -17.40
C PHE A 316 -1.80 14.03 -18.92
N LEU A 317 -1.72 12.83 -19.51
CA LEU A 317 -1.76 12.65 -20.95
C LEU A 317 -3.10 13.14 -21.57
N GLU A 318 -4.22 12.85 -20.92
CA GLU A 318 -5.52 13.36 -21.37
C GLU A 318 -5.61 14.89 -21.29
N SER A 319 -5.03 15.48 -20.23
CA SER A 319 -4.97 16.94 -20.10
C SER A 319 -4.06 17.57 -21.14
N PHE A 320 -2.95 16.92 -21.51
CA PHE A 320 -2.08 17.39 -22.57
C PHE A 320 -2.77 17.37 -23.95
N ARG A 321 -3.53 16.31 -24.23
CA ARG A 321 -4.36 16.23 -25.45
C ARG A 321 -5.44 17.32 -25.47
N GLU A 322 -6.05 17.60 -24.32
CA GLU A 322 -7.04 18.68 -24.20
C GLU A 322 -6.41 20.05 -24.45
N MET A 323 -5.22 20.32 -23.89
CA MET A 323 -4.50 21.56 -24.13
C MET A 323 -4.30 21.80 -25.63
N ASN A 324 -3.83 20.79 -26.35
CA ASN A 324 -3.62 20.93 -27.79
C ASN A 324 -4.93 21.21 -28.52
N ARG A 325 -6.02 20.49 -28.23
CA ARG A 325 -7.33 20.74 -28.84
C ARG A 325 -7.88 22.13 -28.53
N ASP A 326 -7.78 22.58 -27.29
CA ASP A 326 -8.29 23.90 -26.87
C ASP A 326 -7.48 25.02 -27.55
N GLN A 327 -6.18 24.85 -27.77
CA GLN A 327 -5.33 25.81 -28.50
C GLN A 327 -5.62 25.81 -29.99
N GLU A 328 -5.76 24.64 -30.62
CA GLU A 328 -6.16 24.53 -32.05
C GLU A 328 -7.54 25.17 -32.28
N GLN A 329 -8.52 24.89 -31.42
CA GLN A 329 -9.84 25.49 -31.50
C GLN A 329 -9.77 27.03 -31.40
N TYR A 330 -8.95 27.56 -30.49
CA TYR A 330 -8.75 28.98 -30.32
C TYR A 330 -8.18 29.64 -31.61
N ASP A 331 -7.14 29.02 -32.16
CA ASP A 331 -6.51 29.49 -33.41
C ASP A 331 -7.48 29.47 -34.58
N ASP A 332 -8.21 28.37 -34.75
CA ASP A 332 -9.16 28.20 -35.84
C ASP A 332 -10.32 29.25 -35.78
N GLU A 333 -10.93 29.39 -34.59
CA GLU A 333 -12.04 30.33 -34.41
C GLU A 333 -11.62 31.80 -34.55
N THR A 334 -10.41 32.15 -34.13
CA THR A 334 -9.88 33.52 -34.23
C THR A 334 -9.15 33.81 -35.52
N GLY A 335 -8.96 32.78 -36.37
CA GLY A 335 -8.12 32.89 -37.58
C GLY A 335 -6.71 33.33 -37.23
N HIS A 336 -6.12 32.75 -36.17
CA HIS A 336 -4.83 33.13 -35.58
C HIS A 336 -4.76 34.64 -35.22
N GLY A 337 -5.80 35.13 -34.54
CA GLY A 337 -5.89 36.51 -34.08
C GLY A 337 -6.35 37.52 -35.12
N LEU A 338 -6.63 37.10 -36.36
CA LEU A 338 -7.08 38.02 -37.45
C LEU A 338 -8.57 38.36 -37.34
N ASN A 339 -9.38 37.52 -36.73
CA ASN A 339 -10.81 37.77 -36.47
C ASN A 339 -10.99 38.50 -35.15
N ALA A 340 -11.00 39.83 -35.17
CA ALA A 340 -11.12 40.65 -33.96
C ALA A 340 -12.42 40.41 -33.18
N GLY A 341 -13.53 40.05 -33.83
CA GLY A 341 -14.80 39.74 -33.17
C GLY A 341 -14.69 38.43 -32.32
N ALA A 342 -14.19 37.37 -32.93
CA ALA A 342 -13.95 36.11 -32.23
C ALA A 342 -12.89 36.27 -31.12
N GLN A 343 -11.82 37.02 -31.37
CA GLN A 343 -10.80 37.34 -30.38
C GLN A 343 -11.42 37.99 -29.13
N ALA A 344 -12.27 38.99 -29.29
CA ALA A 344 -12.95 39.67 -28.19
C ALA A 344 -13.90 38.74 -27.38
N VAL A 345 -14.49 37.73 -28.02
CA VAL A 345 -15.28 36.70 -27.32
C VAL A 345 -14.38 35.81 -26.47
N TRP A 346 -13.27 35.32 -27.04
CA TRP A 346 -12.31 34.51 -26.35
C TRP A 346 -11.64 35.27 -25.20
N ASP A 347 -11.28 36.52 -25.37
CA ASP A 347 -10.71 37.39 -24.34
C ASP A 347 -11.58 37.43 -23.10
N ARG A 348 -12.90 37.67 -23.23
CA ARG A 348 -13.84 37.68 -22.12
C ARG A 348 -13.99 36.32 -21.49
N LYS A 349 -14.23 35.29 -22.29
CA LYS A 349 -14.40 33.91 -21.82
C LYS A 349 -13.20 33.42 -20.98
N ILE A 350 -11.98 33.68 -21.43
CA ILE A 350 -10.77 33.26 -20.76
C ILE A 350 -10.52 34.10 -19.51
N ALA A 351 -10.70 35.43 -19.59
CA ALA A 351 -10.55 36.32 -18.44
C ALA A 351 -11.48 35.95 -17.27
N ASP A 352 -12.76 35.68 -17.57
CA ASP A 352 -13.73 35.24 -16.57
C ASP A 352 -13.33 33.93 -15.90
N ARG A 353 -12.84 32.96 -16.69
CA ARG A 353 -12.39 31.67 -16.15
C ARG A 353 -11.13 31.78 -15.32
N ILE A 354 -10.14 32.57 -15.76
CA ILE A 354 -8.92 32.83 -14.97
C ILE A 354 -9.27 33.52 -13.65
N SER A 355 -10.14 34.53 -13.70
CA SER A 355 -10.60 35.23 -12.49
C SER A 355 -11.28 34.29 -11.51
N SER A 356 -12.11 33.37 -11.98
CA SER A 356 -12.79 32.36 -11.15
C SER A 356 -11.79 31.40 -10.47
N VAL A 357 -10.73 30.99 -11.17
CA VAL A 357 -9.67 30.13 -10.63
C VAL A 357 -8.99 30.80 -9.42
N TYR A 358 -8.65 32.08 -9.53
CA TYR A 358 -7.95 32.78 -8.46
C TYR A 358 -8.86 33.26 -7.34
N ALA A 359 -10.14 33.52 -7.59
CA ALA A 359 -11.12 33.79 -6.54
C ALA A 359 -11.37 32.57 -5.63
N ALA A 360 -11.32 31.37 -6.19
CA ALA A 360 -11.49 30.13 -5.42
C ALA A 360 -10.26 29.74 -4.58
N GLN A 361 -9.12 30.41 -4.75
CA GLN A 361 -7.87 30.14 -4.02
C GLN A 361 -7.63 31.11 -2.84
N GLN A 362 -8.47 32.15 -2.70
CA GLN A 362 -8.48 33.10 -1.57
C GLN A 362 -9.42 32.62 -0.46
#